data_cfa5b0bbe588a94ef90aaece2465ce5c
#
_entry.id   cfa5b0bbe588a94ef90aaece2465ce5c
#
_cell.length_a   1.000
_cell.length_b   1.000
_cell.length_c   1.000
_cell.angle_alpha   90.00
_cell.angle_beta   90.00
_cell.angle_gamma   90.00
#
_symmetry.space_group_name_H-M   'P 1'
#
loop_
_entity.id
_entity.type
_entity.pdbx_description
1 polymer ?
#
loop_
_entity_poly.entity_id
_entity_poly.type
_entity_poly.pdbx_seq_one_letter_code
_entity_poly.pdbx_strand_id
1 'polypeptide(L)'
;MTTPDRFKSVKVLTNGYYAFYDLHRPVYHAYAAAHLPPEEAQIAVGMTFAVVVENWTSVVTERHPARWAWSHHTRTVARRCGHTPTAIEVTRLLHDDLHMTIDQIATVTGTDRAAVLAHLVAADRAVAPHRRRPRPRARPSVSPEERWRDTFRLRTATA
;
A
#
# COMPACT_ATOMS: atom_id res chain seq x y z
N MET A 1 26.86 35.30 -21.33
CA MET A 1 25.89 34.80 -20.38
C MET A 1 26.49 34.84 -18.99
N THR A 2 25.92 35.65 -18.16
CA THR A 2 26.47 36.22 -16.95
C THR A 2 26.42 35.23 -15.79
N THR A 3 27.55 35.06 -15.10
CA THR A 3 27.85 34.21 -13.95
C THR A 3 26.78 34.18 -12.81
N PRO A 4 25.98 35.21 -12.53
CA PRO A 4 25.03 35.22 -11.44
C PRO A 4 23.82 34.28 -11.62
N ASP A 5 23.45 33.95 -12.86
CA ASP A 5 22.27 33.12 -13.13
C ASP A 5 22.54 31.62 -12.85
N ARG A 6 23.77 31.18 -13.08
CA ARG A 6 24.20 29.80 -12.81
C ARG A 6 24.21 29.49 -11.30
N PHE A 7 24.66 30.44 -10.47
CA PHE A 7 24.67 30.28 -9.01
C PHE A 7 23.26 30.25 -8.42
N LYS A 8 22.34 31.05 -8.96
CA LYS A 8 20.93 31.02 -8.55
C LYS A 8 20.28 29.69 -8.90
N SER A 9 20.55 29.17 -10.09
CA SER A 9 20.04 27.88 -10.55
C SER A 9 20.53 26.71 -9.67
N VAL A 10 21.82 26.67 -9.37
CA VAL A 10 22.41 25.64 -8.48
C VAL A 10 21.79 25.71 -7.09
N LYS A 11 21.63 26.90 -6.51
CA LYS A 11 21.03 27.09 -5.18
C LYS A 11 19.57 26.61 -5.15
N VAL A 12 18.79 26.90 -6.18
CA VAL A 12 17.40 26.45 -6.30
C VAL A 12 17.32 24.92 -6.39
N LEU A 13 18.16 24.29 -7.19
CA LEU A 13 18.22 22.84 -7.29
C LEU A 13 18.62 22.18 -5.97
N THR A 14 19.59 22.75 -5.28
CA THR A 14 20.03 22.24 -3.96
C THR A 14 18.93 22.37 -2.91
N ASN A 15 18.24 23.51 -2.83
CA ASN A 15 17.14 23.72 -1.91
C ASN A 15 15.96 22.80 -2.25
N GLY A 16 15.68 22.57 -3.54
CA GLY A 16 14.66 21.63 -3.99
C GLY A 16 14.94 20.21 -3.54
N TYR A 17 16.20 19.77 -3.63
CA TYR A 17 16.60 18.45 -3.14
C TYR A 17 16.41 18.34 -1.62
N TYR A 18 16.84 19.30 -0.82
CA TYR A 18 16.68 19.25 0.64
C TYR A 18 15.20 19.23 1.05
N ALA A 19 14.36 20.02 0.40
CA ALA A 19 12.92 20.00 0.65
C ALA A 19 12.30 18.64 0.31
N PHE A 20 12.72 18.03 -0.80
CA PHE A 20 12.30 16.68 -1.19
C PHE A 20 12.77 15.64 -0.17
N TYR A 21 14.04 15.71 0.25
CA TYR A 21 14.63 14.82 1.24
C TYR A 21 13.88 14.87 2.58
N ASP A 22 13.67 16.07 3.12
CA ASP A 22 13.00 16.26 4.41
C ASP A 22 11.56 15.76 4.40
N LEU A 23 10.86 15.95 3.28
CA LEU A 23 9.47 15.50 3.12
C LEU A 23 9.37 13.95 3.03
N HIS A 24 10.27 13.31 2.31
CA HIS A 24 10.12 11.89 1.97
C HIS A 24 10.86 10.94 2.91
N ARG A 25 11.99 11.38 3.48
CA ARG A 25 12.86 10.53 4.30
C ARG A 25 12.13 9.82 5.46
N PRO A 26 11.27 10.48 6.26
CA PRO A 26 10.59 9.81 7.37
C PRO A 26 9.73 8.64 6.91
N VAL A 27 8.97 8.81 5.84
CA VAL A 27 8.10 7.77 5.30
C VAL A 27 8.91 6.64 4.64
N TYR A 28 9.96 6.97 3.91
CA TYR A 28 10.87 5.98 3.32
C TYR A 28 11.52 5.11 4.39
N HIS A 29 11.94 5.74 5.49
CA HIS A 29 12.50 5.01 6.62
C HIS A 29 11.44 4.11 7.30
N ALA A 30 10.25 4.62 7.56
CA ALA A 30 9.17 3.84 8.17
C ALA A 30 8.76 2.64 7.29
N TYR A 31 8.66 2.85 5.97
CA TYR A 31 8.40 1.76 5.02
C TYR A 31 9.52 0.72 5.02
N ALA A 32 10.77 1.14 4.98
CA ALA A 32 11.90 0.21 5.01
C ALA A 32 11.96 -0.57 6.33
N ALA A 33 11.71 0.08 7.47
CA ALA A 33 11.69 -0.53 8.79
C ALA A 33 10.55 -1.55 8.99
N ALA A 34 9.46 -1.43 8.21
CA ALA A 34 8.40 -2.43 8.19
C ALA A 34 8.82 -3.75 7.50
N HIS A 35 9.87 -3.73 6.69
CA HIS A 35 10.32 -4.87 5.90
C HIS A 35 11.71 -5.38 6.27
N LEU A 36 12.53 -4.55 6.90
CA LEU A 36 13.95 -4.80 7.14
C LEU A 36 14.32 -4.52 8.60
N PRO A 37 15.37 -5.18 9.13
CA PRO A 37 15.98 -4.78 10.40
C PRO A 37 16.44 -3.31 10.38
N PRO A 38 16.54 -2.65 11.55
CA PRO A 38 16.81 -1.20 11.63
C PRO A 38 18.04 -0.73 10.85
N GLU A 39 19.14 -1.48 10.92
CA GLU A 39 20.39 -1.15 10.23
C GLU A 39 20.21 -1.25 8.70
N GLU A 40 19.59 -2.32 8.23
CA GLU A 40 19.32 -2.53 6.82
C GLU A 40 18.32 -1.49 6.26
N ALA A 41 17.35 -1.07 7.06
CA ALA A 41 16.41 -0.02 6.71
C ALA A 41 17.14 1.33 6.50
N GLN A 42 18.07 1.69 7.38
CA GLN A 42 18.89 2.89 7.22
C GLN A 42 19.75 2.84 5.96
N ILE A 43 20.37 1.71 5.68
CA ILE A 43 21.17 1.51 4.47
C ILE A 43 20.30 1.65 3.21
N ALA A 44 19.11 1.03 3.19
CA ALA A 44 18.20 1.11 2.05
C ALA A 44 17.77 2.56 1.76
N VAL A 45 17.45 3.32 2.81
CA VAL A 45 17.12 4.76 2.70
C VAL A 45 18.31 5.56 2.18
N GLY A 46 19.50 5.36 2.76
CA GLY A 46 20.74 6.02 2.32
C GLY A 46 21.05 5.76 0.85
N MET A 47 20.95 4.50 0.41
CA MET A 47 21.15 4.13 -1.00
C MET A 47 20.12 4.79 -1.93
N THR A 48 18.87 4.86 -1.50
CA THR A 48 17.82 5.52 -2.29
C THR A 48 18.14 6.99 -2.50
N PHE A 49 18.44 7.72 -1.44
CA PHE A 49 18.73 9.16 -1.54
C PHE A 49 20.07 9.47 -2.20
N ALA A 50 21.05 8.58 -2.13
CA ALA A 50 22.27 8.69 -2.91
C ALA A 50 21.97 8.68 -4.42
N VAL A 51 21.14 7.75 -4.88
CA VAL A 51 20.74 7.69 -6.29
C VAL A 51 19.86 8.89 -6.67
N VAL A 52 18.97 9.35 -5.79
CA VAL A 52 18.13 10.53 -6.02
C VAL A 52 19.01 11.77 -6.19
N VAL A 53 20.01 12.01 -5.33
CA VAL A 53 20.87 13.20 -5.42
C VAL A 53 21.77 13.18 -6.64
N GLU A 54 22.32 12.01 -6.98
CA GLU A 54 23.13 11.84 -8.19
C GLU A 54 22.36 12.15 -9.48
N ASN A 55 21.06 11.86 -9.49
CA ASN A 55 20.18 12.05 -10.65
C ASN A 55 19.22 13.24 -10.47
N TRP A 56 19.45 14.13 -9.48
CA TRP A 56 18.46 15.13 -9.07
C TRP A 56 18.00 16.04 -10.21
N THR A 57 18.89 16.48 -11.07
CA THR A 57 18.56 17.31 -12.24
C THR A 57 17.59 16.65 -13.20
N SER A 58 17.70 15.33 -13.37
CA SER A 58 16.77 14.55 -14.19
C SER A 58 15.48 14.28 -13.41
N VAL A 59 15.58 13.89 -12.15
CA VAL A 59 14.43 13.58 -11.31
C VAL A 59 13.48 14.76 -11.16
N VAL A 60 14.00 15.98 -10.94
CA VAL A 60 13.17 17.17 -10.78
C VAL A 60 12.43 17.58 -12.07
N THR A 61 12.89 17.13 -13.21
CA THR A 61 12.25 17.36 -14.52
C THR A 61 11.25 16.27 -14.90
N GLU A 62 11.19 15.18 -14.16
CA GLU A 62 10.19 14.13 -14.35
C GLU A 62 8.79 14.66 -14.11
N ARG A 63 7.82 14.12 -14.83
CA ARG A 63 6.41 14.46 -14.64
C ARG A 63 5.94 14.18 -13.20
N HIS A 64 6.50 13.14 -12.58
CA HIS A 64 6.17 12.70 -11.22
C HIS A 64 7.45 12.31 -10.46
N PRO A 65 8.21 13.29 -9.95
CA PRO A 65 9.47 13.05 -9.23
C PRO A 65 9.33 12.09 -8.05
N ALA A 66 8.25 12.24 -7.28
CA ALA A 66 7.97 11.37 -6.14
C ALA A 66 7.76 9.90 -6.58
N ARG A 67 7.06 9.66 -7.70
CA ARG A 67 6.86 8.30 -8.24
C ARG A 67 8.17 7.65 -8.64
N TRP A 68 9.05 8.39 -9.29
CA TRP A 68 10.36 7.91 -9.68
C TRP A 68 11.18 7.47 -8.45
N ALA A 69 11.29 8.34 -7.45
CA ALA A 69 12.05 8.08 -6.24
C ALA A 69 11.42 6.94 -5.41
N TRP A 70 10.10 6.92 -5.27
CA TRP A 70 9.38 5.86 -4.58
C TRP A 70 9.57 4.49 -5.22
N SER A 71 9.47 4.40 -6.55
CA SER A 71 9.73 3.16 -7.29
C SER A 71 11.14 2.65 -7.08
N HIS A 72 12.11 3.56 -6.99
CA HIS A 72 13.49 3.19 -6.71
C HIS A 72 13.64 2.68 -5.28
N HIS A 73 13.02 3.35 -4.32
CA HIS A 73 13.03 2.96 -2.92
C HIS A 73 12.43 1.58 -2.67
N THR A 74 11.22 1.34 -3.15
CA THR A 74 10.52 0.05 -2.99
C THR A 74 11.29 -1.10 -3.62
N ARG A 75 11.94 -0.86 -4.77
CA ARG A 75 12.81 -1.84 -5.43
C ARG A 75 14.07 -2.12 -4.61
N THR A 76 14.66 -1.10 -4.01
CA THR A 76 15.84 -1.25 -3.14
C THR A 76 15.50 -2.07 -1.90
N VAL A 77 14.36 -1.79 -1.25
CA VAL A 77 13.87 -2.56 -0.11
C VAL A 77 13.55 -4.01 -0.51
N ALA A 78 12.83 -4.20 -1.61
CA ALA A 78 12.47 -5.53 -2.11
C ALA A 78 13.67 -6.43 -2.38
N ARG A 79 14.75 -5.88 -2.96
CA ARG A 79 16.01 -6.64 -3.18
C ARG A 79 16.65 -7.10 -1.89
N ARG A 80 16.51 -6.33 -0.80
CA ARG A 80 17.10 -6.64 0.50
C ARG A 80 16.27 -7.61 1.32
N CYS A 81 14.95 -7.49 1.27
CA CYS A 81 14.05 -8.39 2.00
C CYS A 81 13.67 -9.66 1.21
N GLY A 82 14.02 -9.72 -0.09
CA GLY A 82 13.70 -10.87 -0.96
C GLY A 82 12.21 -10.99 -1.32
N HIS A 83 11.41 -9.97 -1.04
CA HIS A 83 9.97 -9.93 -1.32
C HIS A 83 9.61 -8.64 -2.04
N THR A 84 8.79 -8.74 -3.09
CA THR A 84 8.27 -7.58 -3.83
C THR A 84 6.79 -7.43 -3.51
N PRO A 85 6.40 -6.49 -2.62
CA PRO A 85 5.01 -6.28 -2.30
C PRO A 85 4.26 -5.67 -3.48
N THR A 86 2.99 -5.99 -3.61
CA THR A 86 2.08 -5.39 -4.59
C THR A 86 1.73 -3.95 -4.21
N ALA A 87 1.24 -3.16 -5.17
CA ALA A 87 0.79 -1.80 -4.90
C ALA A 87 -0.34 -1.74 -3.85
N ILE A 88 -1.18 -2.77 -3.80
CA ILE A 88 -2.26 -2.91 -2.80
C ILE A 88 -1.67 -3.11 -1.40
N GLU A 89 -0.72 -4.02 -1.26
CA GLU A 89 -0.04 -4.29 0.02
C GLU A 89 0.74 -3.06 0.52
N VAL A 90 1.46 -2.39 -0.37
CA VAL A 90 2.16 -1.14 -0.06
C VAL A 90 1.19 -0.07 0.43
N THR A 91 0.09 0.15 -0.30
CA THR A 91 -0.90 1.17 0.05
C THR A 91 -1.54 0.87 1.40
N ARG A 92 -1.86 -0.40 1.66
CA ARG A 92 -2.42 -0.84 2.93
C ARG A 92 -1.46 -0.63 4.09
N LEU A 93 -0.19 -1.00 3.94
CA LEU A 93 0.83 -0.78 4.96
C LEU A 93 0.96 0.70 5.30
N LEU A 94 1.03 1.58 4.29
CA LEU A 94 1.12 3.02 4.49
C LEU A 94 -0.11 3.58 5.21
N HIS A 95 -1.31 3.08 4.89
CA HIS A 95 -2.55 3.54 5.48
C HIS A 95 -2.81 2.97 6.88
N ASP A 96 -2.77 1.63 7.02
CA ASP A 96 -3.21 0.94 8.24
C ASP A 96 -2.12 0.93 9.32
N ASP A 97 -0.86 0.65 8.93
CA ASP A 97 0.24 0.49 9.88
C ASP A 97 0.97 1.81 10.15
N LEU A 98 1.16 2.64 9.12
CA LEU A 98 1.83 3.94 9.24
C LEU A 98 0.85 5.11 9.41
N HIS A 99 -0.45 4.85 9.47
CA HIS A 99 -1.52 5.82 9.73
C HIS A 99 -1.51 7.04 8.79
N MET A 100 -1.09 6.85 7.55
CA MET A 100 -1.04 7.91 6.57
C MET A 100 -2.42 8.16 5.94
N THR A 101 -2.72 9.43 5.71
CA THR A 101 -3.91 9.81 4.93
C THR A 101 -3.73 9.48 3.44
N ILE A 102 -4.85 9.40 2.71
CA ILE A 102 -4.84 9.15 1.26
C ILE A 102 -4.00 10.20 0.53
N ASP A 103 -4.09 11.46 0.94
CA ASP A 103 -3.35 12.57 0.33
C ASP A 103 -1.85 12.49 0.61
N GLN A 104 -1.46 12.08 1.81
CA GLN A 104 -0.05 11.83 2.15
C GLN A 104 0.52 10.67 1.35
N ILE A 105 -0.23 9.57 1.21
CA ILE A 105 0.18 8.41 0.39
C ILE A 105 0.34 8.84 -1.07
N ALA A 106 -0.63 9.55 -1.63
CA ALA A 106 -0.57 10.06 -2.99
C ALA A 106 0.67 10.95 -3.22
N THR A 107 0.95 11.87 -2.28
CA THR A 107 2.10 12.78 -2.34
C THR A 107 3.42 12.01 -2.32
N VAL A 108 3.60 11.09 -1.36
CA VAL A 108 4.87 10.39 -1.17
C VAL A 108 5.14 9.38 -2.27
N THR A 109 4.12 8.64 -2.70
CA THR A 109 4.26 7.62 -3.74
C THR A 109 4.20 8.19 -5.17
N GLY A 110 3.77 9.45 -5.32
CA GLY A 110 3.50 10.05 -6.63
C GLY A 110 2.35 9.37 -7.38
N THR A 111 1.46 8.70 -6.65
CA THR A 111 0.30 8.00 -7.20
C THR A 111 -0.93 8.90 -7.10
N ASP A 112 -1.84 8.79 -8.07
CA ASP A 112 -3.08 9.57 -8.02
C ASP A 112 -3.96 9.15 -6.85
N ARG A 113 -4.63 10.11 -6.21
CA ARG A 113 -5.56 9.88 -5.10
C ARG A 113 -6.62 8.80 -5.41
N ALA A 114 -7.15 8.81 -6.63
CA ALA A 114 -8.14 7.82 -7.08
C ALA A 114 -7.56 6.40 -7.12
N ALA A 115 -6.29 6.26 -7.52
CA ALA A 115 -5.62 4.96 -7.52
C ALA A 115 -5.33 4.48 -6.09
N VAL A 116 -4.96 5.37 -5.16
CA VAL A 116 -4.79 5.02 -3.73
C VAL A 116 -6.11 4.50 -3.15
N LEU A 117 -7.23 5.19 -3.41
CA LEU A 117 -8.56 4.74 -2.99
C LEU A 117 -8.93 3.37 -3.58
N ALA A 118 -8.65 3.16 -4.88
CA ALA A 118 -8.91 1.89 -5.53
C ALA A 118 -8.11 0.74 -4.90
N HIS A 119 -6.86 0.97 -4.52
CA HIS A 119 -6.03 -0.02 -3.83
C HIS A 119 -6.59 -0.36 -2.44
N LEU A 120 -7.03 0.63 -1.65
CA LEU A 120 -7.62 0.39 -0.33
C LEU A 120 -8.93 -0.40 -0.43
N VAL A 121 -9.81 -0.05 -1.37
CA VAL A 121 -11.05 -0.81 -1.61
C VAL A 121 -10.76 -2.24 -2.07
N ALA A 122 -9.71 -2.44 -2.88
CA ALA A 122 -9.29 -3.78 -3.31
C ALA A 122 -8.74 -4.60 -2.14
N ALA A 123 -7.97 -3.96 -1.23
CA ALA A 123 -7.47 -4.58 -0.01
C ALA A 123 -8.61 -5.05 0.90
N ASP A 124 -9.62 -4.22 1.12
CA ASP A 124 -10.79 -4.54 1.93
C ASP A 124 -11.59 -5.73 1.35
N ARG A 125 -11.76 -5.76 0.03
CA ARG A 125 -12.41 -6.88 -0.66
C ARG A 125 -11.64 -8.19 -0.52
N ALA A 126 -10.32 -8.15 -0.53
CA ALA A 126 -9.49 -9.34 -0.33
C ALA A 126 -9.59 -9.91 1.09
N VAL A 127 -9.84 -9.06 2.10
CA VAL A 127 -10.02 -9.45 3.51
C VAL A 127 -11.45 -9.92 3.80
N ALA A 128 -12.46 -9.41 3.08
CA ALA A 128 -13.87 -9.71 3.28
C ALA A 128 -14.27 -11.21 3.17
N PRO A 129 -13.68 -12.06 2.31
CA PRO A 129 -14.02 -13.47 2.23
C PRO A 129 -13.71 -14.27 3.51
N HIS A 130 -12.78 -13.80 4.33
CA HIS A 130 -12.41 -14.44 5.60
C HIS A 130 -13.27 -14.02 6.78
N ARG A 131 -14.06 -12.96 6.64
CA ARG A 131 -15.10 -12.59 7.60
C ARG A 131 -16.38 -13.35 7.26
N ARG A 132 -16.43 -14.65 7.64
CA ARG A 132 -17.63 -15.47 7.81
C ARG A 132 -18.69 -15.31 6.71
N ARG A 133 -18.69 -16.23 5.74
CA ARG A 133 -19.99 -16.81 5.35
C ARG A 133 -20.67 -17.28 6.65
N PRO A 134 -21.86 -16.78 7.02
CA PRO A 134 -22.67 -17.46 8.01
C PRO A 134 -22.80 -18.89 7.49
N ARG A 135 -22.31 -19.87 8.24
CA ARG A 135 -22.68 -21.27 7.96
C ARG A 135 -24.18 -21.26 7.81
N PRO A 136 -24.74 -21.75 6.68
CA PRO A 136 -26.16 -21.97 6.61
C PRO A 136 -26.45 -22.78 7.85
N ARG A 137 -27.34 -22.27 8.72
CA ARG A 137 -27.89 -23.07 9.83
C ARG A 137 -28.32 -24.34 9.17
N ALA A 138 -27.66 -25.45 9.52
CA ALA A 138 -28.11 -26.76 9.10
C ALA A 138 -29.60 -26.81 9.49
N ARG A 139 -30.48 -26.85 8.49
CA ARG A 139 -31.87 -27.18 8.74
C ARG A 139 -31.81 -28.49 9.53
N PRO A 140 -32.47 -28.58 10.68
CA PRO A 140 -32.54 -29.84 11.38
C PRO A 140 -32.98 -30.85 10.34
N SER A 141 -32.14 -31.87 10.13
CA SER A 141 -32.48 -32.98 9.26
C SER A 141 -33.62 -33.70 9.95
N VAL A 142 -34.84 -33.37 9.53
CA VAL A 142 -36.03 -34.16 9.90
C VAL A 142 -35.77 -35.55 9.33
N SER A 143 -35.65 -36.51 10.23
CA SER A 143 -35.36 -37.88 9.85
C SER A 143 -36.40 -38.38 8.84
N PRO A 144 -36.08 -39.28 7.90
CA PRO A 144 -37.06 -39.83 6.98
C PRO A 144 -38.29 -40.39 7.70
N GLU A 145 -38.11 -40.94 8.91
CA GLU A 145 -39.17 -41.48 9.76
C GLU A 145 -40.15 -40.40 10.30
N GLU A 146 -39.66 -39.21 10.61
CA GLU A 146 -40.53 -38.10 11.02
C GLU A 146 -41.37 -37.58 9.86
N ARG A 147 -40.85 -37.54 8.65
CA ARG A 147 -41.63 -37.18 7.46
C ARG A 147 -42.75 -38.16 7.18
N TRP A 148 -42.52 -39.46 7.35
CA TRP A 148 -43.52 -40.47 7.16
C TRP A 148 -44.65 -40.38 8.20
N ARG A 149 -44.34 -40.13 9.46
CA ARG A 149 -45.33 -39.97 10.52
C ARG A 149 -46.30 -38.82 10.29
N ASP A 150 -45.80 -37.66 9.81
CA ASP A 150 -46.62 -36.49 9.51
C ASP A 150 -47.52 -36.75 8.28
N THR A 151 -47.07 -37.47 7.29
CA THR A 151 -47.85 -37.81 6.11
C THR A 151 -48.99 -38.77 6.45
N PHE A 152 -48.83 -39.69 7.39
CA PHE A 152 -49.90 -40.63 7.82
C PHE A 152 -50.90 -39.97 8.77
N ARG A 153 -50.49 -39.06 9.62
CA ARG A 153 -51.42 -38.32 10.51
C ARG A 153 -52.44 -37.47 9.76
N LEU A 154 -52.05 -36.90 8.63
CA LEU A 154 -52.96 -36.11 7.79
C LEU A 154 -54.00 -36.94 7.03
N ARG A 155 -53.77 -38.23 6.86
CA ARG A 155 -54.73 -39.11 6.16
C ARG A 155 -55.81 -39.72 7.04
N THR A 156 -55.63 -39.73 8.35
CA THR A 156 -56.60 -40.27 9.30
C THR A 156 -57.52 -39.23 9.91
N ALA A 157 -57.38 -37.95 9.54
CA ALA A 157 -58.25 -36.87 10.07
C ALA A 157 -59.38 -36.48 9.11
N THR A 158 -59.61 -37.24 8.00
CA THR A 158 -60.66 -36.99 7.00
C THR A 158 -61.50 -38.27 6.70
N ALA A 159 -61.80 -39.01 7.74
CA ALA A 159 -62.84 -40.08 7.68
C ALA A 159 -63.88 -39.89 8.78
#